data_6c36ce504d92c919124c94d79786166e
#
_entry.id   6c36ce504d92c919124c94d79786166e
#
_cell.length_a   1.000
_cell.length_b   1.000
_cell.length_c   1.000
_cell.angle_alpha   90.00
_cell.angle_beta   90.00
_cell.angle_gamma   90.00
#
_symmetry.space_group_name_H-M   'P 1'
#
loop_
_entity.id
_entity.type
_entity.pdbx_description
1 polymer ?
#
loop_
_entity_poly.entity_id
_entity_poly.type
_entity_poly.pdbx_seq_one_letter_code
_entity_poly.pdbx_strand_id
1 'polypeptide(L)'
;MTNYTKKLAAWLHDPAEKQLVLMRDPVGHEGGTSRVLRNELEISSKEFDHRADHLAAAADRPNWPRQAGGKPYPRFEAVHFSKHAQLIHPLSGERLDLPSLGLDIGVEEVRTSSQAHFQSLIQESDDRKTFLAFWRFGPEAGKHAHELGELWRKLPADSRVPDHSIWSHLDTVCAIHTALAGDEQGPDEPALLVMSFGPVQGFIGQARSTSDLWAGSHLLSSLVWEAMKPIVSHLGPDAVVFPALRGVPVVDEWLMSHEVGGDAFKRLFDDIDSELLTEKTDTNPLFAASLPNKFMAIVPSRQAASLAERAVAAVRHAAKNWAMSAAERVYEAAGIPINDIAREQVNKQLAGFPEAQWAAAVWPVGKGDEYKDAKAARERLTAALDAIHPDLKQQGVFDAKVWNIITKELQLKDLAFSFNPNAGVLYPAVYELAERSLAAAKSTRSFTHLLEEGHRCTLTGEAEWLTHDRNLLGLNRKDRSLQSVWGKLAARKKTWVKPGEHLGAIATLKRLWPTLFAERVKALTGADVRRF
;
A
#
# COMPACT_ATOMS: atom_id res chain seq x y z
N MET A 1 -2.41 -19.83 2.52
CA MET A 1 -1.97 -18.66 3.33
C MET A 1 -0.48 -18.45 3.12
N THR A 2 -0.01 -17.18 3.19
CA THR A 2 1.42 -16.86 3.07
C THR A 2 2.25 -17.58 4.13
N ASN A 3 3.36 -18.16 3.72
CA ASN A 3 4.32 -18.78 4.64
C ASN A 3 5.25 -17.67 5.19
N TYR A 4 5.03 -17.26 6.43
CA TYR A 4 5.77 -16.16 7.05
C TYR A 4 7.20 -16.54 7.45
N THR A 5 7.53 -17.80 7.65
CA THR A 5 8.92 -18.26 7.82
C THR A 5 9.74 -17.96 6.56
N LYS A 6 9.19 -18.30 5.38
CA LYS A 6 9.81 -17.94 4.08
C LYS A 6 9.91 -16.44 3.87
N LYS A 7 8.90 -15.71 4.32
CA LYS A 7 8.87 -14.25 4.21
C LYS A 7 9.91 -13.58 5.11
N LEU A 8 10.11 -14.09 6.32
CA LEU A 8 11.20 -13.68 7.21
C LEU A 8 12.57 -14.03 6.60
N ALA A 9 12.72 -15.19 5.96
CA ALA A 9 13.95 -15.52 5.24
C ALA A 9 14.27 -14.49 4.15
N ALA A 10 13.24 -14.03 3.43
CA ALA A 10 13.38 -12.98 2.43
C ALA A 10 13.72 -11.61 3.04
N TRP A 11 13.12 -11.26 4.18
CA TRP A 11 13.46 -10.03 4.90
C TRP A 11 14.90 -10.03 5.42
N LEU A 12 15.37 -11.17 5.91
CA LEU A 12 16.68 -11.35 6.50
C LEU A 12 17.79 -11.69 5.50
N HIS A 13 17.55 -11.58 4.17
CA HIS A 13 18.59 -11.84 3.17
C HIS A 13 19.69 -10.78 3.22
N ASP A 14 19.30 -9.53 3.45
CA ASP A 14 20.21 -8.39 3.63
C ASP A 14 20.00 -7.75 5.01
N PRO A 15 21.05 -7.41 5.75
CA PRO A 15 20.94 -6.65 6.98
C PRO A 15 20.68 -5.17 6.70
N ALA A 16 19.96 -4.50 7.59
CA ALA A 16 19.66 -3.08 7.46
C ALA A 16 20.93 -2.21 7.35
N GLU A 17 21.98 -2.58 8.10
CA GLU A 17 23.27 -1.90 8.12
C GLU A 17 24.20 -2.26 6.97
N LYS A 18 23.75 -3.00 5.96
CA LYS A 18 24.53 -3.48 4.81
C LYS A 18 25.51 -2.43 4.28
N GLN A 19 25.05 -1.21 4.04
CA GLN A 19 25.86 -0.16 3.42
C GLN A 19 26.91 0.44 4.36
N LEU A 20 26.73 0.30 5.66
CA LEU A 20 27.70 0.74 6.67
C LEU A 20 28.84 -0.28 6.84
N VAL A 21 28.59 -1.55 6.56
CA VAL A 21 29.57 -2.64 6.80
C VAL A 21 30.22 -3.18 5.53
N LEU A 22 29.55 -3.07 4.37
CA LEU A 22 29.93 -3.75 3.11
C LEU A 22 31.37 -3.52 2.66
N MET A 23 31.90 -2.30 2.84
CA MET A 23 33.26 -1.95 2.42
C MET A 23 34.32 -2.08 3.54
N ARG A 24 33.90 -2.45 4.74
CA ARG A 24 34.77 -2.49 5.94
C ARG A 24 35.00 -3.90 6.46
N ASP A 25 34.11 -4.83 6.10
CA ASP A 25 34.14 -6.20 6.57
C ASP A 25 34.55 -7.16 5.46
N PRO A 26 35.67 -7.90 5.63
CA PRO A 26 36.13 -8.91 4.67
C PRO A 26 35.21 -10.15 4.61
N VAL A 27 34.39 -10.40 5.64
CA VAL A 27 33.41 -11.52 5.69
C VAL A 27 32.11 -11.17 4.93
N GLY A 28 31.95 -9.90 4.57
CA GLY A 28 30.77 -9.42 3.86
C GLY A 28 29.56 -9.18 4.78
N HIS A 29 28.46 -8.75 4.17
CA HIS A 29 27.25 -8.36 4.91
C HIS A 29 26.40 -9.55 5.38
N GLU A 30 26.42 -10.68 4.68
CA GLU A 30 25.59 -11.87 4.98
C GLU A 30 26.02 -12.61 6.27
N GLY A 31 27.28 -12.48 6.65
CA GLY A 31 27.87 -13.15 7.82
C GLY A 31 27.54 -12.53 9.18
N GLY A 32 26.90 -11.34 9.19
CA GLY A 32 26.63 -10.56 10.40
C GLY A 32 25.22 -10.78 10.98
N THR A 33 24.50 -9.69 11.17
CA THR A 33 23.16 -9.61 11.80
C THR A 33 22.15 -10.58 11.19
N SER A 34 22.11 -10.67 9.86
CA SER A 34 21.18 -11.58 9.16
C SER A 34 21.36 -13.04 9.57
N ARG A 35 22.62 -13.49 9.75
CA ARG A 35 22.91 -14.88 10.18
C ARG A 35 22.50 -15.09 11.64
N VAL A 36 22.79 -14.14 12.51
CA VAL A 36 22.43 -14.24 13.95
C VAL A 36 20.91 -14.35 14.09
N LEU A 37 20.16 -13.46 13.46
CA LEU A 37 18.69 -13.45 13.54
C LEU A 37 18.06 -14.70 12.89
N ARG A 38 18.60 -15.18 11.75
CA ARG A 38 18.13 -16.44 11.16
C ARG A 38 18.33 -17.64 12.08
N ASN A 39 19.47 -17.72 12.76
CA ASN A 39 19.73 -18.79 13.71
C ASN A 39 18.79 -18.72 14.92
N GLU A 40 18.54 -17.53 15.45
CA GLU A 40 17.63 -17.31 16.58
C GLU A 40 16.18 -17.66 16.24
N LEU A 41 15.75 -17.34 15.03
CA LEU A 41 14.40 -17.66 14.52
C LEU A 41 14.31 -19.08 13.89
N GLU A 42 15.39 -19.87 13.95
CA GLU A 42 15.48 -21.22 13.34
C GLU A 42 15.14 -21.25 11.84
N ILE A 43 15.43 -20.15 11.12
CA ILE A 43 15.15 -20.02 9.69
C ILE A 43 16.31 -20.54 8.84
N SER A 44 16.04 -21.55 8.01
CA SER A 44 17.03 -22.06 7.04
C SER A 44 17.27 -21.07 5.91
N SER A 45 18.54 -20.92 5.50
CA SER A 45 18.89 -20.15 4.30
C SER A 45 18.25 -20.69 3.01
N LYS A 46 17.83 -21.95 3.00
CA LYS A 46 17.13 -22.60 1.87
C LYS A 46 15.70 -22.09 1.69
N GLU A 47 15.12 -21.43 2.69
CA GLU A 47 13.78 -20.84 2.61
C GLU A 47 13.74 -19.57 1.75
N PHE A 48 14.90 -18.97 1.46
CA PHE A 48 15.00 -17.80 0.61
C PHE A 48 15.27 -18.15 -0.85
N ASP A 49 14.41 -17.65 -1.74
CA ASP A 49 14.61 -17.73 -3.19
C ASP A 49 15.36 -16.48 -3.68
N HIS A 50 16.64 -16.62 -3.96
CA HIS A 50 17.52 -15.53 -4.43
C HIS A 50 17.05 -14.87 -5.74
N ARG A 51 16.12 -15.49 -6.49
CA ARG A 51 15.53 -14.84 -7.67
C ARG A 51 14.82 -13.54 -7.28
N ALA A 52 14.22 -13.50 -6.09
CA ALA A 52 13.49 -12.32 -5.62
C ALA A 52 14.40 -11.10 -5.47
N ASP A 53 15.59 -11.26 -4.86
CA ASP A 53 16.59 -10.18 -4.77
C ASP A 53 17.09 -9.75 -6.15
N HIS A 54 17.45 -10.70 -7.02
CA HIS A 54 17.93 -10.40 -8.36
C HIS A 54 16.88 -9.62 -9.20
N LEU A 55 15.60 -10.00 -9.10
CA LEU A 55 14.51 -9.32 -9.79
C LEU A 55 14.25 -7.93 -9.20
N ALA A 56 14.21 -7.81 -7.87
CA ALA A 56 14.04 -6.53 -7.19
C ALA A 56 15.18 -5.57 -7.55
N ALA A 57 16.43 -6.01 -7.41
CA ALA A 57 17.60 -5.19 -7.74
C ALA A 57 17.61 -4.71 -9.20
N ALA A 58 17.09 -5.52 -10.14
CA ALA A 58 17.01 -5.11 -11.54
C ALA A 58 15.80 -4.23 -11.85
N ALA A 59 14.72 -4.32 -11.06
CA ALA A 59 13.58 -3.44 -11.14
C ALA A 59 13.86 -2.07 -10.50
N ASP A 60 14.57 -2.07 -9.38
CA ASP A 60 14.88 -0.86 -8.60
C ASP A 60 15.88 0.06 -9.31
N ARG A 61 16.78 -0.48 -10.12
CA ARG A 61 17.85 0.27 -10.78
C ARG A 61 18.32 -0.37 -12.07
N PRO A 62 19.00 0.37 -12.97
CA PRO A 62 19.71 -0.22 -14.11
C PRO A 62 20.72 -1.27 -13.63
N ASN A 63 20.82 -2.38 -14.37
CA ASN A 63 21.80 -3.40 -14.07
C ASN A 63 23.23 -2.82 -14.19
N TRP A 64 24.10 -3.28 -13.28
CA TRP A 64 25.47 -2.78 -13.19
C TRP A 64 26.43 -3.74 -13.89
N PRO A 65 27.46 -3.23 -14.61
CA PRO A 65 28.48 -4.08 -15.23
C PRO A 65 29.24 -4.92 -14.20
N ARG A 66 29.46 -6.17 -14.50
CA ARG A 66 30.28 -7.09 -13.71
C ARG A 66 31.62 -7.34 -14.38
N GLN A 67 32.66 -7.48 -13.59
CA GLN A 67 33.97 -7.86 -14.12
C GLN A 67 33.96 -9.31 -14.62
N ALA A 68 34.46 -9.56 -15.82
CA ALA A 68 34.59 -10.91 -16.34
C ALA A 68 35.47 -11.78 -15.41
N GLY A 69 35.02 -13.04 -15.18
CA GLY A 69 35.73 -13.98 -14.31
C GLY A 69 35.44 -13.90 -12.82
N GLY A 70 34.33 -13.23 -12.43
CA GLY A 70 33.83 -13.26 -11.05
C GLY A 70 34.66 -12.48 -10.02
N LYS A 71 35.57 -11.61 -10.47
CA LYS A 71 36.34 -10.75 -9.57
C LYS A 71 35.45 -9.66 -8.97
N PRO A 72 35.79 -9.14 -7.75
CA PRO A 72 34.98 -8.10 -7.10
C PRO A 72 34.87 -6.85 -7.96
N TYR A 73 33.72 -6.18 -7.86
CA TYR A 73 33.45 -4.93 -8.57
C TYR A 73 34.50 -3.86 -8.34
N PRO A 74 34.78 -3.00 -9.34
CA PRO A 74 35.56 -1.81 -9.11
C PRO A 74 34.93 -0.95 -8.02
N ARG A 75 35.75 -0.56 -7.03
CA ARG A 75 35.28 0.25 -5.91
C ARG A 75 35.03 1.72 -6.25
N PHE A 76 35.46 2.16 -7.41
CA PHE A 76 35.50 3.57 -7.79
C PHE A 76 34.09 4.20 -7.97
N GLU A 77 33.05 3.38 -8.08
CA GLU A 77 31.69 3.88 -8.34
C GLU A 77 30.76 3.75 -7.13
N ALA A 78 31.23 3.14 -6.05
CA ALA A 78 30.43 2.98 -4.85
C ALA A 78 30.64 4.16 -3.91
N VAL A 79 29.53 4.68 -3.38
CA VAL A 79 29.55 5.62 -2.28
C VAL A 79 29.98 4.88 -1.03
N HIS A 80 31.06 5.35 -0.40
CA HIS A 80 31.51 4.81 0.88
C HIS A 80 30.67 5.43 2.00
N PHE A 81 29.53 4.85 2.27
CA PHE A 81 28.47 5.42 3.09
C PHE A 81 28.92 5.72 4.54
N SER A 82 29.89 4.96 5.06
CA SER A 82 30.49 5.23 6.38
C SER A 82 31.49 6.40 6.41
N LYS A 83 31.91 6.93 5.25
CA LYS A 83 32.83 8.07 5.15
C LYS A 83 32.16 9.32 4.60
N HIS A 84 31.26 9.14 3.67
CA HIS A 84 30.58 10.22 2.98
C HIS A 84 29.19 9.75 2.56
N ALA A 85 28.23 9.90 3.46
CA ALA A 85 26.86 9.45 3.24
C ALA A 85 26.14 10.40 2.26
N GLN A 86 25.73 9.87 1.12
CA GLN A 86 25.00 10.61 0.08
C GLN A 86 23.80 9.82 -0.39
N LEU A 87 22.71 10.53 -0.70
CA LEU A 87 21.63 10.02 -1.54
C LEU A 87 21.70 10.71 -2.91
N ILE A 88 21.27 10.01 -3.95
CA ILE A 88 21.25 10.53 -5.32
C ILE A 88 19.81 10.52 -5.81
N HIS A 89 19.34 11.68 -6.28
CA HIS A 89 18.01 11.76 -6.87
C HIS A 89 17.99 11.03 -8.23
N PRO A 90 17.09 10.03 -8.43
CA PRO A 90 17.18 9.10 -9.57
C PRO A 90 16.96 9.77 -10.94
N LEU A 91 16.24 10.89 -10.99
CA LEU A 91 15.93 11.59 -12.24
C LEU A 91 16.88 12.74 -12.55
N SER A 92 17.25 13.55 -11.53
CA SER A 92 18.09 14.73 -11.75
C SER A 92 19.57 14.46 -11.56
N GLY A 93 19.94 13.38 -10.86
CA GLY A 93 21.32 13.11 -10.43
C GLY A 93 21.82 14.06 -9.32
N GLU A 94 20.96 14.91 -8.77
CA GLU A 94 21.31 15.76 -7.63
C GLU A 94 21.71 14.91 -6.43
N ARG A 95 22.74 15.38 -5.73
CA ARG A 95 23.28 14.70 -4.55
C ARG A 95 22.82 15.40 -3.30
N LEU A 96 22.28 14.65 -2.36
CA LEU A 96 21.95 15.08 -1.02
C LEU A 96 22.99 14.49 -0.06
N ASP A 97 23.85 15.33 0.46
CA ASP A 97 24.76 14.95 1.54
C ASP A 97 23.96 14.76 2.82
N LEU A 98 24.06 13.57 3.39
CA LEU A 98 23.47 13.29 4.70
C LEU A 98 24.42 13.80 5.78
N PRO A 99 23.92 14.24 6.96
CA PRO A 99 24.79 14.67 8.04
C PRO A 99 25.86 13.62 8.29
N SER A 100 27.12 14.04 8.34
CA SER A 100 28.21 13.18 8.75
C SER A 100 27.91 12.73 10.17
N LEU A 101 27.48 11.49 10.30
CA LEU A 101 27.47 10.82 11.57
C LEU A 101 28.93 10.67 12.00
N GLY A 102 29.18 10.67 13.29
CA GLY A 102 30.49 10.31 13.80
C GLY A 102 30.91 8.99 13.19
N LEU A 103 31.69 9.05 12.12
CA LEU A 103 31.98 7.95 11.18
C LEU A 103 33.00 6.97 11.75
N ASP A 104 33.36 7.17 13.02
CA ASP A 104 34.25 6.31 13.79
C ASP A 104 33.54 5.10 14.43
N ILE A 105 32.21 4.93 14.17
CA ILE A 105 31.46 3.78 14.68
C ILE A 105 32.05 2.49 14.12
N GLY A 106 32.48 1.60 15.02
CA GLY A 106 33.02 0.30 14.65
C GLY A 106 31.99 -0.59 13.95
N VAL A 107 32.45 -1.48 13.05
CA VAL A 107 31.56 -2.44 12.37
C VAL A 107 30.80 -3.29 13.38
N GLU A 108 31.47 -3.78 14.42
CA GLU A 108 30.87 -4.61 15.47
C GLU A 108 29.85 -3.83 16.32
N GLU A 109 30.06 -2.54 16.54
CA GLU A 109 29.15 -1.69 17.26
C GLU A 109 27.84 -1.49 16.47
N VAL A 110 27.94 -1.17 15.17
CA VAL A 110 26.77 -1.08 14.26
C VAL A 110 25.99 -2.39 14.24
N ARG A 111 26.68 -3.53 14.15
CA ARG A 111 26.06 -4.86 14.18
C ARG A 111 25.36 -5.16 15.48
N THR A 112 26.03 -4.90 16.60
CA THR A 112 25.46 -5.12 17.94
C THR A 112 24.19 -4.30 18.13
N SER A 113 24.20 -3.03 17.70
CA SER A 113 23.03 -2.16 17.76
C SER A 113 21.90 -2.67 16.88
N SER A 114 22.20 -3.08 15.65
CA SER A 114 21.23 -3.65 14.71
C SER A 114 20.63 -4.96 15.26
N GLN A 115 21.47 -5.87 15.76
CA GLN A 115 21.01 -7.12 16.35
C GLN A 115 20.10 -6.87 17.56
N ALA A 116 20.51 -6.03 18.50
CA ALA A 116 19.71 -5.71 19.67
C ALA A 116 18.35 -5.10 19.31
N HIS A 117 18.31 -4.24 18.27
CA HIS A 117 17.06 -3.67 17.77
C HIS A 117 16.13 -4.76 17.25
N PHE A 118 16.56 -5.58 16.29
CA PHE A 118 15.70 -6.61 15.72
C PHE A 118 15.32 -7.70 16.73
N GLN A 119 16.21 -8.07 17.62
CA GLN A 119 15.90 -9.00 18.72
C GLN A 119 14.77 -8.48 19.61
N SER A 120 14.74 -7.19 19.90
CA SER A 120 13.65 -6.57 20.67
C SER A 120 12.29 -6.59 19.96
N LEU A 121 12.28 -6.78 18.66
CA LEU A 121 11.07 -6.85 17.83
C LEU A 121 10.55 -8.28 17.61
N ILE A 122 11.29 -9.31 17.99
CA ILE A 122 10.86 -10.71 17.84
C ILE A 122 9.62 -10.97 18.69
N GLN A 123 8.60 -11.53 18.06
CA GLN A 123 7.37 -11.97 18.72
C GLN A 123 7.42 -13.49 18.88
N GLU A 124 7.60 -13.94 20.11
CA GLU A 124 7.80 -15.35 20.43
C GLU A 124 6.76 -16.26 19.76
N SER A 125 7.25 -17.28 19.05
CA SER A 125 6.46 -18.32 18.37
C SER A 125 5.43 -17.83 17.32
N ASP A 126 5.60 -16.60 16.79
CA ASP A 126 4.69 -16.04 15.78
C ASP A 126 5.47 -15.32 14.66
N ASP A 127 5.81 -16.08 13.62
CA ASP A 127 6.55 -15.58 12.45
C ASP A 127 5.82 -14.43 11.76
N ARG A 128 4.49 -14.45 11.74
CA ARG A 128 3.69 -13.38 11.13
C ARG A 128 3.85 -12.08 11.91
N LYS A 129 3.71 -12.14 13.23
CA LYS A 129 3.88 -10.95 14.06
C LYS A 129 5.32 -10.45 14.04
N THR A 130 6.29 -11.35 14.09
CA THR A 130 7.71 -10.99 13.96
C THR A 130 7.99 -10.29 12.64
N PHE A 131 7.49 -10.84 11.51
CA PHE A 131 7.62 -10.16 10.22
C PHE A 131 6.98 -8.77 10.21
N LEU A 132 5.75 -8.65 10.71
CA LEU A 132 5.05 -7.37 10.78
C LEU A 132 5.76 -6.35 11.68
N ALA A 133 6.34 -6.81 12.79
CA ALA A 133 7.16 -5.96 13.67
C ALA A 133 8.45 -5.50 12.97
N PHE A 134 9.17 -6.39 12.30
CA PHE A 134 10.35 -6.03 11.50
C PHE A 134 10.00 -5.06 10.38
N TRP A 135 8.92 -5.34 9.66
CA TRP A 135 8.44 -4.47 8.59
C TRP A 135 8.10 -3.07 9.09
N ARG A 136 7.35 -2.95 10.18
CA ARG A 136 6.88 -1.64 10.66
C ARG A 136 7.93 -0.89 11.47
N PHE A 137 8.61 -1.57 12.38
CA PHE A 137 9.49 -0.95 13.37
C PHE A 137 10.98 -1.10 13.04
N GLY A 138 11.35 -1.91 12.04
CA GLY A 138 12.74 -2.02 11.59
C GLY A 138 13.40 -0.66 11.32
N PRO A 139 12.74 0.29 10.61
CA PRO A 139 13.26 1.65 10.42
C PRO A 139 13.29 2.52 11.68
N GLU A 140 12.63 2.10 12.77
CA GLU A 140 12.44 2.89 13.99
C GLU A 140 13.46 2.51 15.08
N ALA A 141 14.73 2.41 14.76
CA ALA A 141 15.74 1.89 15.70
C ALA A 141 15.90 2.68 17.03
N GLY A 142 15.30 3.88 17.12
CA GLY A 142 15.13 4.62 18.37
C GLY A 142 16.36 4.63 19.28
N LYS A 143 16.18 4.11 20.49
CA LYS A 143 17.22 4.00 21.51
C LYS A 143 18.39 3.05 21.18
N HIS A 144 18.23 2.16 20.22
CA HIS A 144 19.29 1.23 19.78
C HIS A 144 20.18 1.81 18.68
N ALA A 145 19.69 2.84 17.96
CA ALA A 145 20.46 3.48 16.89
C ALA A 145 21.38 4.60 17.38
N HIS A 146 21.51 4.80 18.67
CA HIS A 146 22.22 5.85 19.41
C HIS A 146 22.96 6.91 18.58
N GLU A 147 23.93 6.54 17.78
CA GLU A 147 24.76 7.44 17.01
C GLU A 147 24.30 7.59 15.53
N LEU A 148 23.52 6.64 15.00
CA LEU A 148 22.98 6.69 13.65
C LEU A 148 21.73 7.58 13.54
N GLY A 149 20.95 7.72 14.61
CA GLY A 149 19.78 8.59 14.66
C GLY A 149 18.87 8.49 13.42
N GLU A 150 18.56 9.63 12.85
CA GLU A 150 17.74 9.75 11.63
C GLU A 150 18.32 9.04 10.38
N LEU A 151 19.63 8.78 10.35
CA LEU A 151 20.26 8.09 9.20
C LEU A 151 19.79 6.65 9.10
N TRP A 152 19.50 5.99 10.21
CA TRP A 152 19.02 4.62 10.19
C TRP A 152 17.83 4.42 9.26
N ARG A 153 16.87 5.36 9.26
CA ARG A 153 15.71 5.35 8.37
C ARG A 153 16.08 5.56 6.89
N LYS A 154 17.23 6.17 6.61
CA LYS A 154 17.68 6.61 5.27
C LYS A 154 18.78 5.73 4.70
N LEU A 155 19.14 4.61 5.35
CA LEU A 155 20.15 3.70 4.84
C LEU A 155 19.77 3.21 3.44
N PRO A 156 20.67 3.36 2.44
CA PRO A 156 20.34 2.97 1.08
C PRO A 156 20.49 1.46 0.86
N ALA A 157 19.75 0.95 -0.10
CA ALA A 157 19.84 -0.46 -0.51
C ALA A 157 21.13 -0.76 -1.27
N ASP A 158 21.63 0.20 -2.05
CA ASP A 158 22.81 0.02 -2.89
C ASP A 158 23.77 1.21 -2.73
N SER A 159 25.07 0.94 -2.63
CA SER A 159 26.11 1.96 -2.54
C SER A 159 26.51 2.54 -3.90
N ARG A 160 26.18 1.85 -4.99
CA ARG A 160 26.51 2.30 -6.36
C ARG A 160 25.48 3.29 -6.88
N VAL A 161 24.21 3.08 -6.53
CA VAL A 161 23.08 3.96 -6.87
C VAL A 161 22.23 4.17 -5.60
N PRO A 162 22.67 5.03 -4.67
CA PRO A 162 21.99 5.22 -3.38
C PRO A 162 20.77 6.15 -3.53
N ASP A 163 19.77 5.74 -4.29
CA ASP A 163 18.56 6.50 -4.62
C ASP A 163 17.30 5.99 -3.90
N HIS A 164 17.38 4.82 -3.27
CA HIS A 164 16.27 4.21 -2.51
C HIS A 164 16.78 3.55 -1.23
N SER A 165 15.89 3.41 -0.25
CA SER A 165 16.25 2.84 1.06
C SER A 165 16.32 1.32 1.04
N ILE A 166 17.11 0.76 1.96
CA ILE A 166 17.15 -0.69 2.21
C ILE A 166 15.74 -1.22 2.57
N TRP A 167 14.93 -0.42 3.25
CA TRP A 167 13.57 -0.79 3.66
C TRP A 167 12.64 -1.01 2.46
N SER A 168 12.72 -0.14 1.45
CA SER A 168 11.95 -0.29 0.21
C SER A 168 12.41 -1.50 -0.59
N HIS A 169 13.72 -1.76 -0.62
CA HIS A 169 14.27 -2.95 -1.27
C HIS A 169 13.80 -4.24 -0.59
N LEU A 170 13.88 -4.30 0.74
CA LEU A 170 13.39 -5.45 1.52
C LEU A 170 11.90 -5.70 1.30
N ASP A 171 11.07 -4.66 1.22
CA ASP A 171 9.64 -4.76 0.90
C ASP A 171 9.44 -5.38 -0.50
N THR A 172 10.15 -4.87 -1.51
CA THR A 172 10.06 -5.37 -2.89
C THR A 172 10.51 -6.82 -2.99
N VAL A 173 11.61 -7.18 -2.33
CA VAL A 173 12.11 -8.56 -2.29
C VAL A 173 11.09 -9.49 -1.62
N CYS A 174 10.51 -9.11 -0.48
CA CYS A 174 9.50 -9.90 0.21
C CYS A 174 8.22 -10.08 -0.63
N ALA A 175 7.78 -9.04 -1.34
CA ALA A 175 6.63 -9.09 -2.23
C ALA A 175 6.86 -10.06 -3.40
N ILE A 176 8.00 -9.92 -4.10
CA ILE A 176 8.37 -10.81 -5.21
C ILE A 176 8.56 -12.24 -4.72
N HIS A 177 9.26 -12.44 -3.59
CA HIS A 177 9.46 -13.76 -3.00
C HIS A 177 8.13 -14.47 -2.70
N THR A 178 7.19 -13.73 -2.10
CA THR A 178 5.85 -14.25 -1.80
C THR A 178 5.09 -14.61 -3.08
N ALA A 179 5.21 -13.78 -4.12
CA ALA A 179 4.56 -14.03 -5.40
C ALA A 179 5.15 -15.26 -6.12
N LEU A 180 6.49 -15.40 -6.12
CA LEU A 180 7.17 -16.56 -6.70
C LEU A 180 6.86 -17.87 -5.96
N ALA A 181 6.69 -17.81 -4.63
CA ALA A 181 6.33 -18.99 -3.84
C ALA A 181 4.95 -19.55 -4.24
N GLY A 182 4.05 -18.71 -4.72
CA GLY A 182 2.73 -19.11 -5.20
C GLY A 182 1.80 -19.58 -4.08
N ASP A 183 1.20 -20.75 -4.27
CA ASP A 183 0.21 -21.34 -3.37
C ASP A 183 0.38 -22.87 -3.30
N GLU A 184 -0.67 -23.58 -2.84
CA GLU A 184 -0.70 -25.04 -2.77
C GLU A 184 -0.54 -25.74 -4.13
N GLN A 185 -0.79 -25.03 -5.24
CA GLN A 185 -0.54 -25.52 -6.60
C GLN A 185 0.92 -25.39 -7.03
N GLY A 186 1.77 -24.82 -6.18
CA GLY A 186 3.20 -24.64 -6.37
C GLY A 186 3.63 -23.24 -6.79
N PRO A 187 4.92 -23.07 -7.20
CA PRO A 187 5.48 -21.80 -7.61
C PRO A 187 4.67 -21.10 -8.70
N ASP A 188 4.67 -19.77 -8.68
CA ASP A 188 3.92 -18.92 -9.60
C ASP A 188 4.82 -17.82 -10.19
N GLU A 189 4.28 -17.01 -11.09
CA GLU A 189 4.93 -15.79 -11.56
C GLU A 189 4.34 -14.57 -10.84
N PRO A 190 5.13 -13.52 -10.60
CA PRO A 190 4.59 -12.27 -10.08
C PRO A 190 3.64 -11.62 -11.09
N ALA A 191 2.63 -10.92 -10.60
CA ALA A 191 1.80 -10.02 -11.38
C ALA A 191 1.67 -8.67 -10.67
N LEU A 192 1.59 -7.60 -11.46
CA LEU A 192 1.23 -6.27 -10.96
C LEU A 192 -0.29 -6.14 -11.01
N LEU A 193 -0.93 -6.12 -9.85
CA LEU A 193 -2.35 -5.84 -9.67
C LEU A 193 -2.53 -4.35 -9.39
N VAL A 194 -3.24 -3.65 -10.29
CA VAL A 194 -3.57 -2.23 -10.15
C VAL A 194 -5.06 -2.08 -9.91
N MET A 195 -5.43 -1.32 -8.88
CA MET A 195 -6.83 -1.05 -8.54
C MET A 195 -7.09 0.44 -8.42
N SER A 196 -8.27 0.89 -8.83
CA SER A 196 -8.67 2.29 -8.74
C SER A 196 -10.14 2.40 -8.34
N PHE A 197 -10.43 3.41 -7.51
CA PHE A 197 -11.74 3.64 -6.90
C PHE A 197 -12.27 5.04 -7.25
N GLY A 198 -13.57 5.11 -7.46
CA GLY A 198 -14.26 6.36 -7.80
C GLY A 198 -15.74 6.38 -7.36
N PRO A 199 -16.43 7.48 -7.69
CA PRO A 199 -15.90 8.74 -8.22
C PRO A 199 -15.09 9.52 -7.17
N VAL A 200 -14.12 10.35 -7.59
CA VAL A 200 -13.27 11.11 -6.65
C VAL A 200 -13.70 12.57 -6.57
N GLN A 201 -13.40 13.35 -7.62
CA GLN A 201 -13.62 14.80 -7.58
C GLN A 201 -15.10 15.16 -7.47
N GLY A 202 -15.96 14.49 -8.23
CA GLY A 202 -17.41 14.68 -8.13
C GLY A 202 -17.92 14.40 -6.73
N PHE A 203 -17.48 13.30 -6.10
CA PHE A 203 -17.88 12.95 -4.75
C PHE A 203 -17.35 13.95 -3.70
N ILE A 204 -16.07 14.35 -3.77
CA ILE A 204 -15.50 15.32 -2.84
C ILE A 204 -16.17 16.69 -3.03
N GLY A 205 -16.30 17.15 -4.28
CA GLY A 205 -16.84 18.48 -4.62
C GLY A 205 -18.31 18.67 -4.30
N GLN A 206 -19.10 17.60 -4.19
CA GLN A 206 -20.49 17.66 -3.71
C GLN A 206 -20.53 17.96 -2.20
N ALA A 207 -20.25 19.19 -1.81
CA ALA A 207 -20.10 19.62 -0.43
C ALA A 207 -20.75 20.99 -0.22
N ARG A 208 -21.26 21.25 0.99
CA ARG A 208 -21.79 22.54 1.43
C ARG A 208 -21.04 23.14 2.60
N SER A 209 -20.04 22.44 3.09
CA SER A 209 -19.18 22.88 4.20
C SER A 209 -17.78 22.30 4.04
N THR A 210 -16.80 22.88 4.73
CA THR A 210 -15.45 22.33 4.82
C THR A 210 -15.44 20.92 5.41
N SER A 211 -16.33 20.67 6.38
CA SER A 211 -16.50 19.33 6.96
C SER A 211 -16.99 18.30 5.93
N ASP A 212 -17.86 18.68 4.98
CA ASP A 212 -18.26 17.77 3.88
C ASP A 212 -17.09 17.50 2.92
N LEU A 213 -16.24 18.50 2.65
CA LEU A 213 -15.04 18.33 1.80
C LEU A 213 -14.06 17.37 2.45
N TRP A 214 -13.72 17.61 3.71
CA TRP A 214 -12.85 16.72 4.48
C TRP A 214 -13.43 15.31 4.52
N ALA A 215 -14.70 15.16 4.87
CA ALA A 215 -15.38 13.87 4.95
C ALA A 215 -15.34 13.11 3.61
N GLY A 216 -15.49 13.81 2.48
CA GLY A 216 -15.39 13.20 1.16
C GLY A 216 -14.01 12.60 0.89
N SER A 217 -12.95 13.34 1.16
CA SER A 217 -11.58 12.90 0.97
C SER A 217 -11.21 11.77 1.93
N HIS A 218 -11.50 11.96 3.22
CA HIS A 218 -11.16 11.00 4.27
C HIS A 218 -11.94 9.68 4.13
N LEU A 219 -13.22 9.74 3.79
CA LEU A 219 -14.04 8.55 3.55
C LEU A 219 -13.52 7.73 2.38
N LEU A 220 -13.13 8.37 1.26
CA LEU A 220 -12.52 7.66 0.14
C LEU A 220 -11.20 7.00 0.54
N SER A 221 -10.33 7.70 1.27
CA SER A 221 -9.08 7.13 1.80
C SER A 221 -9.35 5.91 2.69
N SER A 222 -10.33 6.00 3.58
CA SER A 222 -10.74 4.89 4.46
C SER A 222 -11.32 3.71 3.68
N LEU A 223 -12.11 3.97 2.63
CA LEU A 223 -12.63 2.92 1.76
C LEU A 223 -11.52 2.20 0.98
N VAL A 224 -10.51 2.93 0.50
CA VAL A 224 -9.36 2.32 -0.16
C VAL A 224 -8.59 1.40 0.78
N TRP A 225 -8.46 1.79 2.07
CA TRP A 225 -7.89 0.89 3.07
C TRP A 225 -8.71 -0.41 3.22
N GLU A 226 -10.04 -0.32 3.28
CA GLU A 226 -10.89 -1.52 3.33
C GLU A 226 -10.68 -2.44 2.11
N ALA A 227 -10.41 -1.87 0.93
CA ALA A 227 -10.06 -2.65 -0.25
C ALA A 227 -8.67 -3.31 -0.16
N MET A 228 -7.69 -2.65 0.45
CA MET A 228 -6.34 -3.19 0.61
C MET A 228 -6.27 -4.31 1.66
N LYS A 229 -7.09 -4.25 2.71
CA LYS A 229 -7.06 -5.19 3.84
C LYS A 229 -7.04 -6.67 3.44
N PRO A 230 -7.87 -7.18 2.51
CA PRO A 230 -7.82 -8.58 2.09
C PRO A 230 -6.47 -8.99 1.50
N ILE A 231 -5.81 -8.09 0.76
CA ILE A 231 -4.50 -8.32 0.15
C ILE A 231 -3.43 -8.31 1.24
N VAL A 232 -3.41 -7.26 2.06
CA VAL A 232 -2.46 -7.08 3.17
C VAL A 232 -2.56 -8.21 4.21
N SER A 233 -3.77 -8.63 4.56
CA SER A 233 -3.98 -9.72 5.50
C SER A 233 -3.54 -11.08 4.95
N HIS A 234 -3.62 -11.26 3.64
CA HIS A 234 -3.27 -12.51 2.96
C HIS A 234 -1.78 -12.60 2.62
N LEU A 235 -1.21 -11.54 2.03
CA LEU A 235 0.17 -11.54 1.51
C LEU A 235 1.16 -10.78 2.40
N GLY A 236 0.70 -9.84 3.22
CA GLY A 236 1.52 -8.89 3.96
C GLY A 236 1.44 -7.47 3.39
N PRO A 237 1.75 -6.44 4.19
CA PRO A 237 1.69 -5.04 3.76
C PRO A 237 2.75 -4.67 2.70
N ASP A 238 3.86 -5.36 2.66
CA ASP A 238 4.92 -5.25 1.66
C ASP A 238 4.46 -5.59 0.23
N ALA A 239 3.40 -6.39 0.09
CA ALA A 239 2.81 -6.69 -1.21
C ALA A 239 2.26 -5.44 -1.92
N VAL A 240 1.84 -4.41 -1.17
CA VAL A 240 1.37 -3.14 -1.74
C VAL A 240 2.57 -2.21 -1.94
N VAL A 241 3.00 -2.09 -3.19
CA VAL A 241 4.18 -1.28 -3.57
C VAL A 241 3.85 0.20 -3.82
N PHE A 242 2.59 0.52 -4.04
CA PHE A 242 2.09 1.90 -4.12
C PHE A 242 0.64 1.99 -3.60
N PRO A 243 0.37 2.93 -2.68
CA PRO A 243 1.32 3.74 -1.92
C PRO A 243 2.14 2.90 -0.93
N ALA A 244 3.27 3.42 -0.46
CA ALA A 244 3.96 2.79 0.66
C ALA A 244 3.06 2.82 1.91
N LEU A 245 2.90 1.66 2.56
CA LEU A 245 1.96 1.51 3.68
C LEU A 245 2.60 1.72 5.06
N ARG A 246 3.93 1.69 5.15
CA ARG A 246 4.66 1.86 6.41
C ARG A 246 4.44 3.25 6.98
N GLY A 247 3.97 3.32 8.23
CA GLY A 247 3.68 4.58 8.91
C GLY A 247 2.37 5.26 8.47
N VAL A 248 1.53 4.59 7.68
CA VAL A 248 0.19 5.08 7.35
C VAL A 248 -0.74 4.84 8.55
N PRO A 249 -1.39 5.87 9.11
CA PRO A 249 -2.11 5.77 10.39
C PRO A 249 -3.16 4.66 10.47
N VAL A 250 -3.95 4.45 9.42
CA VAL A 250 -4.96 3.38 9.39
C VAL A 250 -4.35 1.98 9.31
N VAL A 251 -3.12 1.86 8.79
CA VAL A 251 -2.36 0.60 8.78
C VAL A 251 -1.79 0.33 10.17
N ASP A 252 -1.26 1.36 10.82
CA ASP A 252 -0.75 1.28 12.19
C ASP A 252 -1.88 0.92 13.17
N GLU A 253 -3.08 1.51 13.01
CA GLU A 253 -4.29 1.10 13.75
C GLU A 253 -4.63 -0.38 13.53
N TRP A 254 -4.56 -0.85 12.27
CA TRP A 254 -4.79 -2.27 11.94
C TRP A 254 -3.76 -3.19 12.60
N LEU A 255 -2.49 -2.80 12.64
CA LEU A 255 -1.44 -3.56 13.33
C LEU A 255 -1.73 -3.73 14.82
N MET A 256 -2.33 -2.71 15.46
CA MET A 256 -2.72 -2.76 16.88
C MET A 256 -4.02 -3.51 17.14
N SER A 257 -4.75 -3.93 16.11
CA SER A 257 -5.98 -4.69 16.30
C SER A 257 -5.71 -6.06 16.96
N HIS A 258 -6.68 -6.56 17.72
CA HIS A 258 -6.58 -7.87 18.38
C HIS A 258 -6.36 -9.03 17.40
N GLU A 259 -6.85 -8.90 16.16
CA GLU A 259 -6.72 -9.91 15.10
C GLU A 259 -5.29 -9.97 14.52
N VAL A 260 -4.48 -8.94 14.73
CA VAL A 260 -3.13 -8.82 14.19
C VAL A 260 -2.09 -8.86 15.30
N GLY A 261 -1.81 -7.74 15.96
CA GLY A 261 -0.75 -7.60 16.93
C GLY A 261 -1.23 -7.41 18.37
N GLY A 262 -2.40 -6.81 18.54
CA GLY A 262 -3.00 -6.56 19.85
C GLY A 262 -2.11 -5.73 20.77
N ASP A 263 -2.08 -6.11 22.04
CA ASP A 263 -1.32 -5.37 23.06
C ASP A 263 0.20 -5.42 22.86
N ALA A 264 0.72 -6.42 22.16
CA ALA A 264 2.14 -6.48 21.82
C ALA A 264 2.53 -5.30 20.91
N PHE A 265 1.74 -5.05 19.86
CA PHE A 265 2.01 -3.94 18.95
C PHE A 265 1.70 -2.58 19.59
N LYS A 266 0.69 -2.48 20.44
CA LYS A 266 0.46 -1.24 21.20
C LYS A 266 1.69 -0.82 22.00
N ARG A 267 2.35 -1.78 22.67
CA ARG A 267 3.61 -1.50 23.40
C ARG A 267 4.71 -1.00 22.47
N LEU A 268 4.87 -1.60 21.28
CA LEU A 268 5.87 -1.14 20.31
C LEU A 268 5.57 0.29 19.80
N PHE A 269 4.29 0.65 19.65
CA PHE A 269 3.90 2.02 19.31
C PHE A 269 4.09 3.00 20.47
N ASP A 270 3.87 2.56 21.72
CA ASP A 270 4.18 3.36 22.92
C ASP A 270 5.69 3.58 23.07
N ASP A 271 6.52 2.57 22.79
CA ASP A 271 7.98 2.66 22.86
C ASP A 271 8.59 3.70 21.89
N ILE A 272 7.88 4.05 20.83
CA ILE A 272 8.29 5.09 19.86
C ILE A 272 7.51 6.40 20.03
N ASP A 273 6.79 6.59 21.13
CA ASP A 273 5.96 7.78 21.39
C ASP A 273 5.02 8.14 20.23
N SER A 274 4.34 7.13 19.66
CA SER A 274 3.51 7.31 18.46
C SER A 274 2.41 8.36 18.67
N GLU A 275 2.37 9.38 17.82
CA GLU A 275 1.32 10.40 17.81
C GLU A 275 -0.09 9.81 17.67
N LEU A 276 -0.19 8.60 17.11
CA LEU A 276 -1.46 7.88 16.97
C LEU A 276 -2.10 7.57 18.34
N LEU A 277 -1.30 7.33 19.37
CA LEU A 277 -1.74 7.02 20.72
C LEU A 277 -1.69 8.24 21.65
N THR A 278 -0.74 9.14 21.43
CA THR A 278 -0.49 10.29 22.30
C THR A 278 -1.32 11.52 21.95
N GLU A 279 -1.61 11.72 20.64
CA GLU A 279 -2.38 12.87 20.19
C GLU A 279 -3.90 12.64 20.39
N LYS A 280 -4.51 13.49 21.21
CA LYS A 280 -5.92 13.35 21.66
C LYS A 280 -6.87 14.39 21.06
N THR A 281 -6.41 15.13 20.06
CA THR A 281 -7.18 16.17 19.40
C THR A 281 -7.48 15.78 17.95
N ASP A 282 -8.06 16.69 17.17
CA ASP A 282 -8.31 16.52 15.74
C ASP A 282 -7.02 16.60 14.88
N THR A 283 -5.87 16.87 15.50
CA THR A 283 -4.55 16.71 14.89
C THR A 283 -4.05 15.26 14.89
N ASN A 284 -4.76 14.33 15.54
CA ASN A 284 -4.42 12.91 15.49
C ASN A 284 -4.26 12.43 14.05
N PRO A 285 -3.16 11.75 13.70
CA PRO A 285 -2.86 11.33 12.33
C PRO A 285 -3.97 10.53 11.64
N LEU A 286 -4.85 9.85 12.39
CA LEU A 286 -6.00 9.15 11.83
C LEU A 286 -6.98 10.06 11.08
N PHE A 287 -7.05 11.35 11.41
CA PHE A 287 -7.90 12.30 10.69
C PHE A 287 -7.32 12.74 9.32
N ALA A 288 -6.12 12.32 8.96
CA ALA A 288 -5.55 12.59 7.66
C ALA A 288 -6.10 11.62 6.59
N ALA A 289 -6.46 12.14 5.42
CA ALA A 289 -6.76 11.33 4.24
C ALA A 289 -5.44 10.84 3.62
N SER A 290 -4.87 9.77 4.17
CA SER A 290 -3.49 9.35 3.91
C SER A 290 -3.31 8.42 2.70
N LEU A 291 -4.39 7.87 2.16
CA LEU A 291 -4.33 6.92 1.03
C LEU A 291 -4.95 7.51 -0.24
N PRO A 292 -4.30 7.34 -1.40
CA PRO A 292 -4.84 7.74 -2.70
C PRO A 292 -5.97 6.79 -3.13
N ASN A 293 -6.75 7.23 -4.12
CA ASN A 293 -7.84 6.42 -4.70
C ASN A 293 -7.38 5.30 -5.65
N LYS A 294 -6.09 5.00 -5.66
CA LYS A 294 -5.46 4.00 -6.51
C LYS A 294 -4.32 3.34 -5.75
N PHE A 295 -4.17 2.03 -5.93
CA PHE A 295 -3.00 1.32 -5.42
C PHE A 295 -2.49 0.26 -6.39
N MET A 296 -1.26 -0.18 -6.18
CA MET A 296 -0.62 -1.26 -6.91
C MET A 296 -0.01 -2.27 -5.93
N ALA A 297 -0.18 -3.55 -6.23
CA ALA A 297 0.39 -4.64 -5.45
C ALA A 297 1.12 -5.65 -6.36
N ILE A 298 2.19 -6.25 -5.85
CA ILE A 298 2.82 -7.44 -6.43
C ILE A 298 2.15 -8.66 -5.80
N VAL A 299 1.54 -9.50 -6.64
CA VAL A 299 0.76 -10.66 -6.20
C VAL A 299 1.10 -11.90 -7.02
N PRO A 300 0.86 -13.12 -6.52
CA PRO A 300 0.91 -14.33 -7.35
C PRO A 300 -0.08 -14.20 -8.52
N SER A 301 0.34 -14.50 -9.74
CA SER A 301 -0.45 -14.25 -10.95
C SER A 301 -1.79 -15.00 -10.92
N ARG A 302 -1.80 -16.25 -10.46
CA ARG A 302 -3.02 -17.08 -10.34
C ARG A 302 -4.02 -16.53 -9.31
N GLN A 303 -3.55 -15.76 -8.33
CA GLN A 303 -4.40 -15.20 -7.28
C GLN A 303 -4.88 -13.77 -7.58
N ALA A 304 -4.37 -13.12 -8.61
CA ALA A 304 -4.62 -11.72 -8.89
C ALA A 304 -6.12 -11.39 -9.00
N ALA A 305 -6.88 -12.18 -9.76
CA ALA A 305 -8.32 -11.97 -9.94
C ALA A 305 -9.09 -12.17 -8.61
N SER A 306 -8.85 -13.25 -7.90
CA SER A 306 -9.55 -13.53 -6.64
C SER A 306 -9.22 -12.51 -5.55
N LEU A 307 -7.98 -12.00 -5.50
CA LEU A 307 -7.58 -10.92 -4.60
C LEU A 307 -8.30 -9.62 -4.94
N ALA A 308 -8.38 -9.27 -6.21
CA ALA A 308 -9.10 -8.08 -6.68
C ALA A 308 -10.60 -8.16 -6.37
N GLU A 309 -11.24 -9.29 -6.62
CA GLU A 309 -12.65 -9.52 -6.31
C GLU A 309 -12.94 -9.42 -4.81
N ARG A 310 -12.08 -10.00 -3.97
CA ARG A 310 -12.18 -9.86 -2.51
C ARG A 310 -12.01 -8.39 -2.06
N ALA A 311 -11.09 -7.64 -2.66
CA ALA A 311 -10.91 -6.23 -2.38
C ALA A 311 -12.16 -5.41 -2.75
N VAL A 312 -12.76 -5.67 -3.92
CA VAL A 312 -14.02 -5.03 -4.35
C VAL A 312 -15.17 -5.38 -3.41
N ALA A 313 -15.29 -6.64 -3.02
CA ALA A 313 -16.33 -7.07 -2.08
C ALA A 313 -16.15 -6.40 -0.70
N ALA A 314 -14.93 -6.33 -0.18
CA ALA A 314 -14.62 -5.73 1.11
C ALA A 314 -14.97 -4.24 1.17
N VAL A 315 -14.56 -3.47 0.16
CA VAL A 315 -14.84 -2.02 0.12
C VAL A 315 -16.33 -1.72 0.00
N ARG A 316 -17.07 -2.49 -0.81
CA ARG A 316 -18.53 -2.31 -0.96
C ARG A 316 -19.27 -2.70 0.32
N HIS A 317 -18.82 -3.77 0.98
CA HIS A 317 -19.37 -4.18 2.27
C HIS A 317 -19.16 -3.10 3.34
N ALA A 318 -17.96 -2.54 3.44
CA ALA A 318 -17.65 -1.45 4.36
C ALA A 318 -18.51 -0.20 4.08
N ALA A 319 -18.56 0.23 2.82
CA ALA A 319 -19.36 1.39 2.41
C ALA A 319 -20.85 1.23 2.79
N LYS A 320 -21.40 0.04 2.53
CA LYS A 320 -22.79 -0.29 2.86
C LYS A 320 -23.04 -0.29 4.37
N ASN A 321 -22.18 -0.90 5.16
CA ASN A 321 -22.31 -0.97 6.61
C ASN A 321 -22.22 0.44 7.24
N TRP A 322 -21.26 1.25 6.80
CA TRP A 322 -21.12 2.62 7.28
C TRP A 322 -22.31 3.50 6.90
N ALA A 323 -22.82 3.35 5.67
CA ALA A 323 -24.02 4.07 5.23
C ALA A 323 -25.28 3.65 6.01
N MET A 324 -25.43 2.36 6.31
CA MET A 324 -26.52 1.86 7.14
C MET A 324 -26.44 2.42 8.56
N SER A 325 -25.24 2.39 9.17
CA SER A 325 -25.02 2.99 10.50
C SER A 325 -25.33 4.49 10.52
N ALA A 326 -24.92 5.23 9.47
CA ALA A 326 -25.25 6.64 9.34
C ALA A 326 -26.76 6.88 9.22
N ALA A 327 -27.45 6.07 8.43
CA ALA A 327 -28.91 6.15 8.28
C ALA A 327 -29.63 5.86 9.61
N GLU A 328 -29.28 4.79 10.30
CA GLU A 328 -29.85 4.43 11.61
C GLU A 328 -29.70 5.58 12.62
N ARG A 329 -28.54 6.22 12.67
CA ARG A 329 -28.30 7.39 13.52
C ARG A 329 -29.19 8.60 13.17
N VAL A 330 -29.38 8.85 11.88
CA VAL A 330 -30.30 9.92 11.41
C VAL A 330 -31.70 9.65 11.85
N TYR A 331 -32.19 8.43 11.68
CA TYR A 331 -33.53 8.03 12.04
C TYR A 331 -33.77 8.07 13.56
N GLU A 332 -32.83 7.55 14.34
CA GLU A 332 -32.87 7.62 15.80
C GLU A 332 -32.91 9.07 16.30
N ALA A 333 -32.04 9.94 15.80
CA ALA A 333 -32.00 11.35 16.17
C ALA A 333 -33.26 12.12 15.76
N ALA A 334 -33.92 11.71 14.68
CA ALA A 334 -35.20 12.26 14.27
C ALA A 334 -36.38 11.74 15.11
N GLY A 335 -36.21 10.67 15.91
CA GLY A 335 -37.23 10.00 16.68
C GLY A 335 -38.23 9.23 15.81
N ILE A 336 -37.73 8.67 14.70
CA ILE A 336 -38.50 7.82 13.78
C ILE A 336 -37.73 6.49 13.68
N PRO A 337 -38.36 5.33 13.87
CA PRO A 337 -37.69 4.05 13.67
C PRO A 337 -37.33 3.88 12.18
N ILE A 338 -36.11 3.42 11.92
CA ILE A 338 -35.73 3.05 10.57
C ILE A 338 -36.50 1.81 10.12
N ASN A 339 -37.07 1.86 8.93
CA ASN A 339 -37.90 0.80 8.38
C ASN A 339 -37.29 0.17 7.11
N ASP A 340 -37.98 -0.83 6.56
CA ASP A 340 -37.50 -1.57 5.38
C ASP A 340 -37.38 -0.67 4.15
N ILE A 341 -38.24 0.35 3.99
CA ILE A 341 -38.13 1.31 2.87
C ILE A 341 -36.78 2.02 2.90
N ALA A 342 -36.42 2.57 4.06
CA ALA A 342 -35.12 3.25 4.20
C ALA A 342 -33.93 2.31 4.04
N ARG A 343 -34.01 1.09 4.58
CA ARG A 343 -32.96 0.06 4.45
C ARG A 343 -32.80 -0.37 2.99
N GLU A 344 -33.90 -0.55 2.26
CA GLU A 344 -33.88 -0.87 0.83
C GLU A 344 -33.24 0.27 0.01
N GLN A 345 -33.57 1.54 0.30
CA GLN A 345 -32.94 2.69 -0.35
C GLN A 345 -31.41 2.72 -0.11
N VAL A 346 -30.96 2.50 1.12
CA VAL A 346 -29.51 2.40 1.42
C VAL A 346 -28.88 1.29 0.58
N ASN A 347 -29.45 0.08 0.60
CA ASN A 347 -28.91 -1.05 -0.13
C ASN A 347 -28.83 -0.78 -1.64
N LYS A 348 -29.87 -0.20 -2.21
CA LYS A 348 -29.97 0.12 -3.64
C LYS A 348 -28.94 1.21 -4.04
N GLN A 349 -28.85 2.28 -3.26
CA GLN A 349 -27.96 3.40 -3.56
C GLN A 349 -26.48 3.07 -3.35
N LEU A 350 -26.15 2.11 -2.49
CA LEU A 350 -24.77 1.66 -2.24
C LEU A 350 -24.35 0.46 -3.10
N ALA A 351 -25.22 -0.12 -3.92
CA ALA A 351 -24.94 -1.35 -4.67
C ALA A 351 -23.71 -1.22 -5.61
N GLY A 352 -23.50 -0.05 -6.18
CA GLY A 352 -22.35 0.24 -7.06
C GLY A 352 -21.28 1.15 -6.47
N PHE A 353 -21.37 1.52 -5.19
CA PHE A 353 -20.45 2.46 -4.55
C PHE A 353 -19.48 1.74 -3.58
N PRO A 354 -18.18 2.10 -3.62
CA PRO A 354 -17.53 2.89 -4.66
C PRO A 354 -17.41 2.12 -5.99
N GLU A 355 -17.30 2.87 -7.11
CA GLU A 355 -16.86 2.26 -8.37
C GLU A 355 -15.45 1.72 -8.16
N ALA A 356 -15.23 0.46 -8.49
CA ALA A 356 -13.95 -0.20 -8.35
C ALA A 356 -13.57 -0.86 -9.68
N GLN A 357 -12.40 -0.50 -10.20
CA GLN A 357 -11.85 -1.05 -11.42
C GLN A 357 -10.46 -1.61 -11.12
N TRP A 358 -10.12 -2.72 -11.75
CA TRP A 358 -8.82 -3.35 -11.58
C TRP A 358 -8.31 -3.99 -12.88
N ALA A 359 -7.02 -4.16 -12.95
CA ALA A 359 -6.35 -4.96 -13.97
C ALA A 359 -5.11 -5.60 -13.36
N ALA A 360 -4.67 -6.71 -13.94
CA ALA A 360 -3.44 -7.37 -13.57
C ALA A 360 -2.61 -7.68 -14.81
N ALA A 361 -1.29 -7.47 -14.72
CA ALA A 361 -0.33 -7.82 -15.76
C ALA A 361 0.71 -8.78 -15.18
N VAL A 362 0.87 -9.94 -15.80
CA VAL A 362 1.87 -10.94 -15.39
C VAL A 362 3.26 -10.41 -15.72
N TRP A 363 4.18 -10.53 -14.76
CA TRP A 363 5.59 -10.27 -14.96
C TRP A 363 6.27 -11.56 -15.41
N PRO A 364 6.67 -11.68 -16.68
CA PRO A 364 7.04 -12.96 -17.29
C PRO A 364 8.47 -13.37 -16.94
N VAL A 365 8.68 -13.74 -15.68
CA VAL A 365 10.00 -14.13 -15.16
C VAL A 365 10.42 -15.56 -15.58
N GLY A 366 9.45 -16.41 -15.89
CA GLY A 366 9.70 -17.80 -16.25
C GLY A 366 10.02 -18.71 -15.07
N LYS A 367 10.39 -19.96 -15.36
CA LYS A 367 10.67 -21.00 -14.36
C LYS A 367 12.18 -21.14 -14.10
N GLY A 368 12.54 -21.46 -12.86
CA GLY A 368 13.93 -21.70 -12.50
C GLY A 368 14.84 -20.57 -12.92
N ASP A 369 15.85 -20.86 -13.73
CA ASP A 369 16.88 -19.91 -14.19
C ASP A 369 16.45 -19.06 -15.42
N GLU A 370 15.26 -19.26 -15.97
CA GLU A 370 14.77 -18.49 -17.14
C GLU A 370 14.70 -16.99 -16.89
N TYR A 371 14.53 -16.57 -15.64
CA TYR A 371 14.54 -15.15 -15.27
C TYR A 371 15.85 -14.43 -15.61
N LYS A 372 16.96 -15.16 -15.72
CA LYS A 372 18.29 -14.63 -16.03
C LYS A 372 18.41 -14.13 -17.48
N ASP A 373 17.48 -14.51 -18.36
CA ASP A 373 17.43 -14.10 -19.75
C ASP A 373 16.36 -13.02 -19.97
N ALA A 374 16.79 -11.77 -19.86
CA ALA A 374 15.91 -10.61 -20.10
C ALA A 374 15.34 -10.57 -21.52
N LYS A 375 16.05 -11.11 -22.53
CA LYS A 375 15.58 -11.16 -23.92
C LYS A 375 14.43 -12.15 -24.06
N ALA A 376 14.58 -13.36 -23.51
CA ALA A 376 13.51 -14.34 -23.51
C ALA A 376 12.28 -13.85 -22.70
N ALA A 377 12.50 -13.18 -21.58
CA ALA A 377 11.40 -12.55 -20.83
C ALA A 377 10.68 -11.47 -21.65
N ARG A 378 11.42 -10.65 -22.40
CA ARG A 378 10.82 -9.68 -23.34
C ARG A 378 10.02 -10.35 -24.46
N GLU A 379 10.50 -11.45 -25.00
CA GLU A 379 9.80 -12.23 -26.02
C GLU A 379 8.46 -12.78 -25.47
N ARG A 380 8.45 -13.28 -24.24
CA ARG A 380 7.21 -13.69 -23.54
C ARG A 380 6.24 -12.52 -23.35
N LEU A 381 6.71 -11.36 -22.95
CA LEU A 381 5.89 -10.16 -22.83
C LEU A 381 5.31 -9.76 -24.19
N THR A 382 6.12 -9.79 -25.26
CA THR A 382 5.68 -9.47 -26.61
C THR A 382 4.60 -10.44 -27.10
N ALA A 383 4.75 -11.74 -26.82
CA ALA A 383 3.73 -12.73 -27.15
C ALA A 383 2.41 -12.49 -26.42
N ALA A 384 2.47 -12.08 -25.15
CA ALA A 384 1.28 -11.69 -24.39
C ALA A 384 0.60 -10.44 -24.97
N LEU A 385 1.37 -9.44 -25.40
CA LEU A 385 0.84 -8.25 -26.09
C LEU A 385 0.18 -8.61 -27.42
N ASP A 386 0.79 -9.50 -28.21
CA ASP A 386 0.24 -9.97 -29.49
C ASP A 386 -1.09 -10.72 -29.30
N ALA A 387 -1.24 -11.44 -28.20
CA ALA A 387 -2.49 -12.12 -27.85
C ALA A 387 -3.63 -11.14 -27.51
N ILE A 388 -3.30 -9.94 -27.01
CA ILE A 388 -4.29 -8.88 -26.75
C ILE A 388 -4.61 -8.13 -28.04
N HIS A 389 -3.60 -7.60 -28.72
CA HIS A 389 -3.72 -6.91 -30.01
C HIS A 389 -2.33 -6.77 -30.68
N PRO A 390 -2.18 -7.16 -31.96
CA PRO A 390 -0.88 -7.17 -32.64
C PRO A 390 -0.15 -5.83 -32.69
N ASP A 391 -0.87 -4.71 -32.66
CA ASP A 391 -0.26 -3.38 -32.76
C ASP A 391 0.28 -2.87 -31.42
N LEU A 392 -0.08 -3.49 -30.28
CA LEU A 392 0.37 -3.01 -28.96
C LEU A 392 1.89 -3.03 -28.83
N LYS A 393 2.56 -4.05 -29.36
CA LYS A 393 4.03 -4.17 -29.32
C LYS A 393 4.76 -3.07 -30.09
N GLN A 394 4.07 -2.34 -30.97
CA GLN A 394 4.62 -1.26 -31.80
C GLN A 394 4.33 0.12 -31.22
N GLN A 395 3.75 0.19 -29.99
CA GLN A 395 3.30 1.44 -29.41
C GLN A 395 4.03 1.82 -28.12
N GLY A 396 4.50 3.07 -28.08
CA GLY A 396 5.01 3.69 -26.86
C GLY A 396 6.19 2.94 -26.25
N VAL A 397 6.11 2.63 -24.96
CA VAL A 397 7.19 1.96 -24.21
C VAL A 397 7.54 0.59 -24.79
N PHE A 398 6.59 -0.13 -25.39
CA PHE A 398 6.82 -1.50 -25.89
C PHE A 398 7.71 -1.53 -27.14
N ASP A 399 7.71 -0.44 -27.95
CA ASP A 399 8.59 -0.27 -29.12
C ASP A 399 9.86 0.56 -28.83
N ALA A 400 10.06 0.98 -27.59
CA ALA A 400 11.18 1.85 -27.27
C ALA A 400 12.53 1.18 -27.56
N LYS A 401 13.41 1.89 -28.27
CA LYS A 401 14.77 1.41 -28.62
C LYS A 401 15.61 1.04 -27.41
N VAL A 402 15.33 1.63 -26.24
CA VAL A 402 16.02 1.34 -24.99
C VAL A 402 15.96 -0.15 -24.62
N TRP A 403 14.88 -0.87 -24.96
CA TRP A 403 14.75 -2.30 -24.72
C TRP A 403 15.82 -3.12 -25.42
N ASN A 404 16.30 -2.67 -26.58
CA ASN A 404 17.41 -3.32 -27.28
C ASN A 404 18.75 -3.18 -26.56
N ILE A 405 18.84 -2.24 -25.62
CA ILE A 405 20.04 -2.00 -24.81
C ILE A 405 19.92 -2.74 -23.49
N ILE A 406 18.84 -2.48 -22.74
CA ILE A 406 18.70 -2.98 -21.36
C ILE A 406 18.40 -4.48 -21.27
N THR A 407 17.95 -5.13 -22.35
CA THR A 407 17.70 -6.58 -22.40
C THR A 407 18.85 -7.37 -23.05
N LYS A 408 19.95 -6.73 -23.44
CA LYS A 408 21.09 -7.39 -24.03
C LYS A 408 22.24 -7.53 -23.04
N GLU A 409 22.99 -8.62 -23.18
CA GLU A 409 24.32 -8.67 -22.60
C GLU A 409 25.20 -7.60 -23.24
N LEU A 410 25.81 -6.76 -22.44
CA LEU A 410 26.76 -5.75 -22.86
C LEU A 410 28.16 -6.17 -22.37
N GLN A 411 29.12 -6.30 -23.30
CA GLN A 411 30.52 -6.45 -23.00
C GLN A 411 31.24 -5.13 -23.26
N LEU A 412 31.81 -4.55 -22.22
CA LEU A 412 32.68 -3.39 -22.32
C LEU A 412 34.11 -3.90 -22.61
N LYS A 413 34.43 -4.06 -23.90
CA LYS A 413 35.61 -4.73 -24.39
C LYS A 413 36.92 -4.23 -23.78
N ASP A 414 37.03 -2.94 -23.52
CA ASP A 414 38.28 -2.32 -23.01
C ASP A 414 38.42 -2.42 -21.49
N LEU A 415 37.37 -2.79 -20.76
CA LEU A 415 37.32 -2.81 -19.30
C LEU A 415 37.12 -4.21 -18.72
N ALA A 416 37.01 -5.25 -19.54
CA ALA A 416 36.71 -6.63 -19.12
C ALA A 416 35.43 -6.75 -18.24
N PHE A 417 34.42 -5.90 -18.49
CA PHE A 417 33.15 -5.94 -17.80
C PHE A 417 32.06 -6.53 -18.70
N SER A 418 31.17 -7.31 -18.09
CA SER A 418 29.95 -7.78 -18.72
C SER A 418 28.73 -7.28 -17.94
N PHE A 419 27.64 -7.10 -18.65
CA PHE A 419 26.35 -6.70 -18.12
C PHE A 419 25.32 -7.75 -18.55
N ASN A 420 24.79 -8.51 -17.57
CA ASN A 420 23.83 -9.57 -17.81
C ASN A 420 22.48 -9.17 -17.20
N PRO A 421 21.57 -8.60 -18.01
CA PRO A 421 20.26 -8.23 -17.54
C PRO A 421 19.40 -9.48 -17.25
N ASN A 422 18.50 -9.35 -16.28
CA ASN A 422 17.50 -10.35 -15.98
C ASN A 422 16.08 -9.79 -16.21
N ALA A 423 15.05 -10.61 -16.03
CA ALA A 423 13.64 -10.24 -16.25
C ALA A 423 13.15 -9.05 -15.39
N GLY A 424 13.86 -8.69 -14.32
CA GLY A 424 13.55 -7.54 -13.48
C GLY A 424 13.53 -6.21 -14.25
N VAL A 425 14.38 -6.08 -15.27
CA VAL A 425 14.42 -4.86 -16.11
C VAL A 425 13.12 -4.58 -16.87
N LEU A 426 12.22 -5.56 -16.97
CA LEU A 426 10.94 -5.40 -17.65
C LEU A 426 9.86 -4.76 -16.77
N TYR A 427 10.13 -4.52 -15.49
CA TYR A 427 9.16 -3.93 -14.57
C TYR A 427 8.42 -2.70 -15.14
N PRO A 428 9.10 -1.69 -15.76
CA PRO A 428 8.41 -0.54 -16.32
C PRO A 428 7.43 -0.89 -17.46
N ALA A 429 7.72 -1.90 -18.26
CA ALA A 429 6.83 -2.34 -19.34
C ALA A 429 5.62 -3.09 -18.78
N VAL A 430 5.82 -3.94 -17.77
CA VAL A 430 4.72 -4.64 -17.10
C VAL A 430 3.80 -3.65 -16.38
N TYR A 431 4.38 -2.63 -15.72
CA TYR A 431 3.63 -1.55 -15.12
C TYR A 431 2.77 -0.79 -16.15
N GLU A 432 3.36 -0.40 -17.27
CA GLU A 432 2.63 0.27 -18.36
C GLU A 432 1.49 -0.59 -18.91
N LEU A 433 1.70 -1.90 -19.05
CA LEU A 433 0.65 -2.83 -19.47
C LEU A 433 -0.50 -2.87 -18.46
N ALA A 434 -0.19 -2.97 -17.17
CA ALA A 434 -1.20 -2.96 -16.11
C ALA A 434 -2.02 -1.65 -16.12
N GLU A 435 -1.38 -0.50 -16.29
CA GLU A 435 -2.02 0.81 -16.38
C GLU A 435 -2.94 0.95 -17.59
N ARG A 436 -2.49 0.53 -18.76
CA ARG A 436 -3.32 0.54 -19.99
C ARG A 436 -4.50 -0.41 -19.86
N SER A 437 -4.29 -1.57 -19.28
CA SER A 437 -5.36 -2.54 -19.02
C SER A 437 -6.39 -1.97 -18.03
N LEU A 438 -5.95 -1.26 -16.98
CA LEU A 438 -6.85 -0.55 -16.07
C LEU A 438 -7.63 0.57 -16.78
N ALA A 439 -6.98 1.33 -17.65
CA ALA A 439 -7.66 2.36 -18.45
C ALA A 439 -8.72 1.76 -19.38
N ALA A 440 -8.42 0.62 -20.03
CA ALA A 440 -9.37 -0.12 -20.85
C ALA A 440 -10.56 -0.62 -20.01
N ALA A 441 -10.32 -1.21 -18.84
CA ALA A 441 -11.37 -1.65 -17.92
C ALA A 441 -12.30 -0.49 -17.51
N LYS A 442 -11.74 0.70 -17.25
CA LYS A 442 -12.53 1.91 -16.96
C LYS A 442 -13.37 2.36 -18.15
N SER A 443 -12.85 2.24 -19.37
CA SER A 443 -13.53 2.68 -20.59
C SER A 443 -14.67 1.72 -21.00
N THR A 444 -14.55 0.44 -20.64
CA THR A 444 -15.54 -0.60 -21.00
C THR A 444 -16.49 -0.96 -19.85
N ARG A 445 -16.48 -0.16 -18.75
CA ARG A 445 -17.36 -0.43 -17.60
C ARG A 445 -18.83 -0.39 -18.00
N SER A 446 -19.61 -1.30 -17.45
CA SER A 446 -21.05 -1.30 -17.57
C SER A 446 -21.68 -0.28 -16.61
N PHE A 447 -22.74 0.38 -17.05
CA PHE A 447 -23.53 1.27 -16.22
C PHE A 447 -24.87 0.63 -15.90
N THR A 448 -25.23 0.66 -14.61
CA THR A 448 -26.57 0.29 -14.18
C THR A 448 -27.35 1.58 -13.88
N HIS A 449 -28.41 1.82 -14.63
CA HIS A 449 -29.25 2.98 -14.39
C HIS A 449 -30.07 2.79 -13.11
N LEU A 450 -29.89 3.68 -12.14
CA LEU A 450 -30.65 3.71 -10.91
C LEU A 450 -32.00 4.39 -11.18
N LEU A 451 -33.06 3.58 -11.35
CA LEU A 451 -34.42 4.09 -11.52
C LEU A 451 -34.99 4.51 -10.17
N GLU A 452 -35.27 5.79 -10.04
CA GLU A 452 -35.86 6.41 -8.86
C GLU A 452 -36.87 7.47 -9.30
N GLU A 453 -38.03 7.54 -8.66
CA GLU A 453 -39.15 8.34 -9.13
C GLU A 453 -39.33 9.64 -8.32
N GLY A 454 -38.81 9.70 -7.11
CA GLY A 454 -38.99 10.81 -6.20
C GLY A 454 -38.03 11.99 -6.40
N HIS A 455 -38.20 13.00 -5.58
CA HIS A 455 -37.27 14.13 -5.52
C HIS A 455 -35.87 13.67 -5.10
N ARG A 456 -34.86 14.26 -5.72
CA ARG A 456 -33.47 13.90 -5.53
C ARG A 456 -32.85 14.48 -4.25
N CYS A 457 -31.77 13.87 -3.81
CA CYS A 457 -30.89 14.38 -2.76
C CYS A 457 -30.55 15.85 -3.00
N THR A 458 -30.73 16.69 -2.02
CA THR A 458 -30.47 18.13 -2.16
C THR A 458 -28.98 18.49 -2.21
N LEU A 459 -28.09 17.55 -1.82
CA LEU A 459 -26.65 17.76 -1.87
C LEU A 459 -26.05 17.29 -3.19
N THR A 460 -26.42 16.09 -3.65
CA THR A 460 -25.81 15.46 -4.83
C THR A 460 -26.66 15.63 -6.10
N GLY A 461 -27.96 15.75 -5.98
CA GLY A 461 -28.89 15.75 -7.13
C GLY A 461 -29.04 14.38 -7.81
N GLU A 462 -28.42 13.33 -7.33
CA GLU A 462 -28.30 12.03 -8.02
C GLU A 462 -29.38 11.03 -7.57
N ALA A 463 -29.35 10.62 -6.31
CA ALA A 463 -30.25 9.61 -5.76
C ALA A 463 -31.43 10.23 -5.01
N GLU A 464 -32.49 9.48 -4.80
CA GLU A 464 -33.56 9.87 -3.91
C GLU A 464 -33.05 10.12 -2.48
N TRP A 465 -33.64 11.04 -1.77
CA TRP A 465 -33.37 11.20 -0.35
C TRP A 465 -34.00 10.07 0.47
N LEU A 466 -33.36 9.69 1.57
CA LEU A 466 -33.82 8.62 2.45
C LEU A 466 -35.14 8.99 3.10
N THR A 467 -36.14 8.11 2.99
CA THR A 467 -37.48 8.31 3.54
C THR A 467 -38.02 7.08 4.27
N HIS A 468 -38.91 7.29 5.25
CA HIS A 468 -39.65 6.24 5.91
C HIS A 468 -41.01 5.97 5.26
N ASP A 469 -41.45 6.84 4.33
CA ASP A 469 -42.68 6.72 3.59
C ASP A 469 -42.48 7.21 2.15
N ARG A 470 -42.71 6.34 1.16
CA ARG A 470 -42.52 6.65 -0.28
C ARG A 470 -43.46 7.78 -0.76
N ASN A 471 -44.62 7.96 -0.15
CA ASN A 471 -45.54 9.05 -0.51
C ASN A 471 -44.91 10.44 -0.29
N LEU A 472 -43.94 10.56 0.63
CA LEU A 472 -43.26 11.82 0.90
C LEU A 472 -42.33 12.24 -0.24
N LEU A 473 -41.85 11.29 -1.07
CA LEU A 473 -40.92 11.56 -2.16
C LEU A 473 -41.50 12.48 -3.25
N GLY A 474 -42.83 12.43 -3.45
CA GLY A 474 -43.55 13.27 -4.43
C GLY A 474 -44.06 14.61 -3.90
N LEU A 475 -43.99 14.84 -2.57
CA LEU A 475 -44.53 16.04 -1.98
C LEU A 475 -43.74 17.31 -2.32
N ASN A 476 -44.41 18.45 -2.33
CA ASN A 476 -43.78 19.74 -2.45
C ASN A 476 -42.84 20.04 -1.27
N ARG A 477 -41.94 21.03 -1.43
CA ARG A 477 -40.90 21.34 -0.46
C ARG A 477 -41.41 21.64 0.95
N LYS A 478 -42.54 22.32 1.09
CA LYS A 478 -43.10 22.69 2.39
C LYS A 478 -43.60 21.47 3.14
N ASP A 479 -44.40 20.65 2.50
CA ASP A 479 -45.04 19.49 3.12
C ASP A 479 -44.05 18.39 3.47
N ARG A 480 -43.11 18.06 2.56
CA ARG A 480 -42.05 17.10 2.86
C ARG A 480 -41.12 17.56 3.99
N SER A 481 -40.85 18.87 4.10
CA SER A 481 -40.02 19.41 5.19
C SER A 481 -40.68 19.27 6.57
N LEU A 482 -42.00 19.23 6.65
CA LEU A 482 -42.69 19.03 7.92
C LEU A 482 -42.79 17.54 8.33
N GLN A 483 -42.93 16.65 7.35
CA GLN A 483 -43.27 15.25 7.59
C GLN A 483 -42.06 14.31 7.52
N SER A 484 -41.01 14.69 6.78
CA SER A 484 -39.84 13.85 6.56
C SER A 484 -38.95 13.70 7.80
N VAL A 485 -38.13 12.63 7.83
CA VAL A 485 -37.06 12.46 8.80
C VAL A 485 -36.13 13.67 8.84
N TRP A 486 -35.89 14.29 7.69
CA TRP A 486 -34.99 15.44 7.53
C TRP A 486 -35.50 16.69 8.18
N GLY A 487 -36.80 16.98 8.06
CA GLY A 487 -37.40 18.12 8.73
C GLY A 487 -37.40 18.00 10.26
N LYS A 488 -37.67 16.80 10.78
CA LYS A 488 -37.57 16.50 12.21
C LYS A 488 -36.11 16.57 12.71
N LEU A 489 -35.17 16.06 11.93
CA LEU A 489 -33.76 16.12 12.25
C LEU A 489 -33.24 17.56 12.28
N ALA A 490 -33.61 18.39 11.30
CA ALA A 490 -33.19 19.79 11.24
C ALA A 490 -33.64 20.62 12.46
N ALA A 491 -34.76 20.25 13.08
CA ALA A 491 -35.21 20.88 14.31
C ALA A 491 -34.39 20.47 15.54
N ARG A 492 -33.84 19.24 15.56
CA ARG A 492 -33.13 18.62 16.70
C ARG A 492 -31.62 18.68 16.61
N LYS A 493 -31.04 18.54 15.40
CA LYS A 493 -29.60 18.40 15.12
C LYS A 493 -29.16 19.30 13.95
N LYS A 494 -29.20 20.62 14.16
CA LYS A 494 -28.88 21.63 13.14
C LYS A 494 -27.41 21.50 12.60
N THR A 495 -26.53 20.86 13.34
CA THR A 495 -25.15 20.60 12.92
C THR A 495 -25.06 19.49 11.86
N TRP A 496 -26.02 18.55 11.84
CA TRP A 496 -26.03 17.46 10.87
C TRP A 496 -26.78 17.82 9.59
N VAL A 497 -27.88 18.58 9.71
CA VAL A 497 -28.68 18.95 8.55
C VAL A 497 -29.29 20.33 8.74
N LYS A 498 -29.35 21.13 7.69
CA LYS A 498 -29.98 22.44 7.67
C LYS A 498 -31.44 22.32 7.22
N PRO A 499 -32.30 23.27 7.59
CA PRO A 499 -33.70 23.30 7.10
C PRO A 499 -33.77 23.25 5.56
N GLY A 500 -34.53 22.31 5.05
CA GLY A 500 -34.72 22.10 3.61
C GLY A 500 -33.72 21.17 2.95
N GLU A 501 -32.73 20.67 3.68
CA GLU A 501 -31.85 19.59 3.19
C GLU A 501 -32.54 18.22 3.33
N HIS A 502 -32.38 17.39 2.29
CA HIS A 502 -32.88 16.03 2.23
C HIS A 502 -31.80 15.19 1.55
N LEU A 503 -31.25 14.21 2.24
CA LEU A 503 -30.03 13.51 1.80
C LEU A 503 -30.32 12.06 1.39
N GLY A 504 -29.69 11.61 0.31
CA GLY A 504 -29.62 10.19 -0.06
C GLY A 504 -28.59 9.45 0.81
N ALA A 505 -28.47 8.14 0.65
CA ALA A 505 -27.64 7.29 1.51
C ALA A 505 -26.15 7.69 1.51
N ILE A 506 -25.55 7.90 0.33
CA ILE A 506 -24.15 8.29 0.19
C ILE A 506 -23.90 9.67 0.80
N ALA A 507 -24.79 10.63 0.56
CA ALA A 507 -24.70 11.96 1.14
C ALA A 507 -24.89 11.94 2.67
N THR A 508 -25.73 11.06 3.19
CA THR A 508 -25.93 10.84 4.62
C THR A 508 -24.66 10.28 5.27
N LEU A 509 -24.06 9.26 4.66
CA LEU A 509 -22.77 8.71 5.11
C LEU A 509 -21.72 9.80 5.17
N LYS A 510 -21.53 10.53 4.07
CA LYS A 510 -20.55 11.63 3.99
C LYS A 510 -20.78 12.68 5.08
N ARG A 511 -22.02 13.12 5.30
CA ARG A 511 -22.38 14.13 6.30
C ARG A 511 -22.13 13.66 7.74
N LEU A 512 -22.37 12.39 8.05
CA LEU A 512 -22.17 11.84 9.39
C LEU A 512 -20.76 11.26 9.61
N TRP A 513 -19.97 11.14 8.55
CA TRP A 513 -18.62 10.56 8.63
C TRP A 513 -17.74 11.18 9.73
N PRO A 514 -17.68 12.51 9.90
CA PRO A 514 -16.89 13.11 10.97
C PRO A 514 -17.29 12.61 12.37
N THR A 515 -18.58 12.40 12.60
CA THR A 515 -19.09 11.88 13.88
C THR A 515 -18.73 10.42 14.08
N LEU A 516 -18.98 9.58 13.06
CA LEU A 516 -18.67 8.14 13.11
C LEU A 516 -17.17 7.89 13.28
N PHE A 517 -16.36 8.69 12.61
CA PHE A 517 -14.92 8.53 12.67
C PHE A 517 -14.32 9.02 14.00
N ALA A 518 -14.81 10.12 14.55
CA ALA A 518 -14.40 10.59 15.87
C ALA A 518 -14.68 9.55 16.98
N GLU A 519 -15.76 8.79 16.87
CA GLU A 519 -16.04 7.67 17.80
C GLU A 519 -15.03 6.52 17.66
N ARG A 520 -14.58 6.23 16.44
CA ARG A 520 -13.52 5.25 16.20
C ARG A 520 -12.20 5.69 16.84
N VAL A 521 -11.81 6.96 16.64
CA VAL A 521 -10.60 7.51 17.28
C VAL A 521 -10.72 7.49 18.80
N LYS A 522 -11.90 7.82 19.35
CA LYS A 522 -12.18 7.73 20.78
C LYS A 522 -12.00 6.30 21.30
N ALA A 523 -12.46 5.30 20.58
CA ALA A 523 -12.30 3.91 20.96
C ALA A 523 -10.82 3.47 21.02
N LEU A 524 -9.97 4.02 20.14
CA LEU A 524 -8.54 3.74 20.13
C LEU A 524 -7.78 4.48 21.22
N THR A 525 -8.01 5.80 21.36
CA THR A 525 -7.19 6.71 22.19
C THR A 525 -7.79 6.96 23.57
N GLY A 526 -9.05 6.58 23.80
CA GLY A 526 -9.82 6.97 25.01
C GLY A 526 -10.20 8.45 25.07
N ALA A 527 -9.82 9.26 24.07
CA ALA A 527 -10.05 10.69 24.04
C ALA A 527 -11.36 11.07 23.36
N ASP A 528 -12.10 12.02 23.96
CA ASP A 528 -13.30 12.58 23.37
C ASP A 528 -12.91 13.74 22.43
N VAL A 529 -12.57 13.41 21.21
CA VAL A 529 -12.13 14.38 20.22
C VAL A 529 -13.31 15.25 19.80
N ARG A 530 -13.27 16.49 20.25
CA ARG A 530 -14.17 17.54 19.74
C ARG A 530 -13.61 18.03 18.41
N ARG A 531 -14.44 17.96 17.39
CA ARG A 531 -14.04 18.16 16.09
C ARG A 531 -14.61 19.27 15.32
N PHE A 532 -14.06 19.56 14.24
CA PHE A 532 -14.31 20.51 13.14
C PHE A 532 -15.56 21.41 13.27
#